data_27b9158e9d492be0d163a08a2829a6c1
#
_entry.id   27b9158e9d492be0d163a08a2829a6c1
#
_cell.length_a   1.000
_cell.length_b   1.000
_cell.length_c   1.000
_cell.angle_alpha   90.00
_cell.angle_beta   90.00
_cell.angle_gamma   90.00
#
_symmetry.space_group_name_H-M   'P 1'
#
loop_
_entity.id
_entity.type
_entity.pdbx_description
1 polymer ?
#
loop_
_entity_poly.entity_id
_entity_poly.type
_entity_poly.pdbx_seq_one_letter_code
_entity_poly.pdbx_strand_id
1 'polypeptide(L)'
;MHAMEYDEWAYVLYGKARISVMSPDGLMFIGEAGEGDGWLFPAGFPHSIQGLDPDGTEFLLVFNQGTFSEDGTMLLSEWMAHMPPEVLQKNFGLSREALATLPTGSLYIFPGIVPSNTVAQDMEAIGGSVAHWHSEIETDQLGS
;
A
#
# COMPACT_ATOMS: atom_id res chain seq x y z
N MET A 1 0.57 5.43 -2.58
CA MET A 1 0.65 5.03 -1.14
C MET A 1 -0.36 5.84 -0.36
N HIS A 2 -1.13 5.20 0.48
CA HIS A 2 -2.12 5.83 1.34
C HIS A 2 -2.23 5.11 2.68
N ALA A 3 -2.94 5.72 3.63
CA ALA A 3 -3.35 5.13 4.88
C ALA A 3 -4.80 5.50 5.14
N MET A 4 -5.59 4.56 5.60
CA MET A 4 -7.01 4.76 5.90
C MET A 4 -7.26 4.80 7.41
N GLU A 5 -8.29 5.50 7.82
CA GLU A 5 -8.73 5.48 9.23
C GLU A 5 -9.52 4.21 9.60
N TYR A 6 -9.79 3.33 8.62
CA TYR A 6 -10.51 2.06 8.77
C TYR A 6 -9.61 0.87 8.43
N ASP A 7 -9.98 -0.32 8.92
CA ASP A 7 -9.40 -1.56 8.41
C ASP A 7 -9.89 -1.80 6.98
N GLU A 8 -8.95 -2.17 6.10
CA GLU A 8 -9.21 -2.47 4.70
C GLU A 8 -8.93 -3.94 4.42
N TRP A 9 -9.97 -4.69 4.09
CA TRP A 9 -9.88 -6.06 3.63
C TRP A 9 -9.92 -6.10 2.11
N ALA A 10 -9.15 -6.99 1.53
CA ALA A 10 -9.24 -7.25 0.11
C ALA A 10 -9.29 -8.75 -0.20
N TYR A 11 -9.91 -9.04 -1.36
CA TYR A 11 -9.94 -10.37 -1.94
C TYR A 11 -9.69 -10.24 -3.44
N VAL A 12 -8.70 -10.98 -3.98
CA VAL A 12 -8.32 -10.91 -5.39
C VAL A 12 -9.27 -11.73 -6.23
N LEU A 13 -9.92 -11.07 -7.19
CA LEU A 13 -10.84 -11.68 -8.14
C LEU A 13 -10.14 -12.11 -9.43
N TYR A 14 -9.11 -11.36 -9.86
CA TYR A 14 -8.37 -11.61 -11.08
C TYR A 14 -6.94 -11.05 -11.00
N GLY A 15 -5.99 -11.77 -11.59
CA GLY A 15 -4.60 -11.34 -11.69
C GLY A 15 -3.84 -11.41 -10.38
N LYS A 16 -2.74 -10.67 -10.30
CA LYS A 16 -1.86 -10.61 -9.12
C LYS A 16 -1.54 -9.19 -8.72
N ALA A 17 -1.40 -8.97 -7.44
CA ALA A 17 -0.96 -7.71 -6.86
C ALA A 17 0.26 -7.91 -5.96
N ARG A 18 1.18 -6.95 -5.94
CA ARG A 18 2.18 -6.77 -4.90
C ARG A 18 1.65 -5.76 -3.91
N ILE A 19 1.63 -6.15 -2.66
CA ILE A 19 1.21 -5.31 -1.55
C ILE A 19 2.44 -4.94 -0.72
N SER A 20 2.48 -3.70 -0.26
CA SER A 20 3.46 -3.27 0.73
C SER A 20 2.75 -2.50 1.82
N VAL A 21 3.13 -2.75 3.06
CA VAL A 21 2.53 -2.13 4.24
C VAL A 21 3.60 -1.84 5.28
N MET A 22 3.47 -0.71 5.96
CA MET A 22 4.35 -0.32 7.05
C MET A 22 3.56 -0.27 8.34
N SER A 23 4.05 -0.96 9.37
CA SER A 23 3.49 -0.86 10.71
C SER A 23 3.95 0.41 11.44
N PRO A 24 3.27 0.84 12.52
CA PRO A 24 3.63 2.05 13.26
C PRO A 24 5.04 2.04 13.87
N ASP A 25 5.61 0.89 14.11
CA ASP A 25 6.98 0.71 14.57
C ASP A 25 8.03 0.72 13.44
N GLY A 26 7.58 0.99 12.20
CA GLY A 26 8.46 1.14 11.03
C GLY A 26 8.84 -0.18 10.35
N LEU A 27 8.26 -1.30 10.76
CA LEU A 27 8.49 -2.56 10.06
C LEU A 27 7.74 -2.57 8.72
N MET A 28 8.43 -3.00 7.67
CA MET A 28 7.87 -3.13 6.33
C MET A 28 7.57 -4.58 6.01
N PHE A 29 6.41 -4.79 5.40
CA PHE A 29 6.04 -6.05 4.77
C PHE A 29 5.81 -5.82 3.28
N ILE A 30 6.36 -6.70 2.44
CA ILE A 30 6.07 -6.76 1.01
C ILE A 30 5.71 -8.20 0.68
N GLY A 31 4.57 -8.40 0.01
CA GLY A 31 4.09 -9.71 -0.39
C GLY A 31 3.34 -9.64 -1.72
N GLU A 32 3.02 -10.81 -2.25
CA GLU A 32 2.19 -10.94 -3.45
C GLU A 32 0.95 -11.74 -3.11
N ALA A 33 -0.18 -11.31 -3.70
CA ALA A 33 -1.46 -11.98 -3.60
C ALA A 33 -1.99 -12.22 -5.02
N GLY A 34 -2.44 -13.44 -5.30
CA GLY A 34 -3.04 -13.84 -6.55
C GLY A 34 -4.53 -14.11 -6.40
N GLU A 35 -5.15 -14.57 -7.48
CA GLU A 35 -6.57 -14.92 -7.52
C GLU A 35 -6.94 -15.89 -6.38
N GLY A 36 -7.95 -15.54 -5.61
CA GLY A 36 -8.39 -16.30 -4.44
C GLY A 36 -7.69 -15.94 -3.13
N ASP A 37 -6.61 -15.18 -3.17
CA ASP A 37 -5.95 -14.68 -1.97
C ASP A 37 -6.62 -13.42 -1.42
N GLY A 38 -6.36 -13.14 -0.15
CA GLY A 38 -6.79 -11.90 0.49
C GLY A 38 -5.70 -11.28 1.34
N TRP A 39 -5.91 -10.03 1.73
CA TRP A 39 -5.06 -9.32 2.69
C TRP A 39 -5.88 -8.41 3.59
N LEU A 40 -5.26 -8.00 4.68
CA LEU A 40 -5.79 -7.00 5.59
C LEU A 40 -4.76 -5.90 5.82
N PHE A 41 -5.18 -4.66 5.64
CA PHE A 41 -4.46 -3.50 6.12
C PHE A 41 -5.15 -2.95 7.37
N PRO A 42 -4.52 -3.00 8.54
CA PRO A 42 -5.07 -2.38 9.74
C PRO A 42 -5.19 -0.86 9.59
N ALA A 43 -6.16 -0.27 10.27
CA ALA A 43 -6.37 1.18 10.29
C ALA A 43 -5.08 1.95 10.60
N GLY A 44 -4.80 2.99 9.83
CA GLY A 44 -3.63 3.85 9.99
C GLY A 44 -2.31 3.29 9.43
N PHE A 45 -2.28 2.07 8.90
CA PHE A 45 -1.07 1.50 8.31
C PHE A 45 -0.88 2.01 6.88
N PRO A 46 0.18 2.78 6.60
CA PRO A 46 0.51 3.19 5.23
C PRO A 46 0.78 1.97 4.36
N HIS A 47 0.13 1.93 3.20
CA HIS A 47 0.25 0.79 2.29
C HIS A 47 0.18 1.20 0.83
N SER A 48 0.54 0.28 -0.04
CA SER A 48 0.38 0.41 -1.49
C SER A 48 0.04 -0.93 -2.13
N ILE A 49 -0.68 -0.86 -3.24
CA ILE A 49 -1.06 -2.00 -4.07
C ILE A 49 -0.55 -1.74 -5.48
N GLN A 50 0.16 -2.69 -6.05
CA GLN A 50 0.72 -2.61 -7.40
C GLN A 50 0.30 -3.84 -8.20
N GLY A 51 -0.38 -3.61 -9.33
CA GLY A 51 -0.73 -4.69 -10.26
C GLY A 51 0.53 -5.33 -10.87
N LEU A 52 0.54 -6.64 -10.99
CA LEU A 52 1.66 -7.43 -11.53
C LEU A 52 1.39 -7.99 -12.92
N ASP A 53 0.16 -7.96 -13.39
CA ASP A 53 -0.20 -8.46 -14.68
C ASP A 53 -0.40 -7.33 -15.71
N PRO A 54 -0.02 -7.54 -16.99
CA PRO A 54 -0.17 -6.53 -18.04
C PRO A 54 -1.64 -6.11 -18.26
N ASP A 55 -2.57 -7.02 -18.02
CA ASP A 55 -4.01 -6.80 -18.16
C ASP A 55 -4.66 -6.21 -16.90
N GLY A 56 -3.85 -5.97 -15.85
CA GLY A 56 -4.28 -5.39 -14.60
C GLY A 56 -4.62 -6.44 -13.54
N THR A 57 -5.11 -5.94 -12.42
CA THR A 57 -5.52 -6.75 -11.26
C THR A 57 -6.87 -6.25 -10.79
N GLU A 58 -7.79 -7.16 -10.51
CA GLU A 58 -9.10 -6.85 -9.96
C GLU A 58 -9.23 -7.46 -8.57
N PHE A 59 -9.68 -6.66 -7.62
CA PHE A 59 -9.90 -7.10 -6.24
C PHE A 59 -11.10 -6.36 -5.62
N LEU A 60 -11.76 -7.03 -4.71
CA LEU A 60 -12.82 -6.46 -3.90
C LEU A 60 -12.20 -5.86 -2.63
N LEU A 61 -12.57 -4.62 -2.31
CA LEU A 61 -12.23 -3.98 -1.03
C LEU A 61 -13.45 -3.97 -0.11
N VAL A 62 -13.21 -4.25 1.16
CA VAL A 62 -14.22 -4.21 2.21
C VAL A 62 -13.64 -3.45 3.40
N PHE A 63 -14.39 -2.47 3.88
CA PHE A 63 -14.02 -1.64 5.02
C PHE A 63 -14.92 -1.97 6.22
N ASN A 64 -14.35 -1.92 7.42
CA ASN A 64 -15.12 -2.11 8.65
C ASN A 64 -15.91 -0.85 9.06
N GLN A 65 -16.29 -0.03 8.09
CA GLN A 65 -17.01 1.23 8.27
C GLN A 65 -18.26 1.26 7.40
N GLY A 66 -19.42 1.45 8.04
CA GLY A 66 -20.70 1.51 7.32
C GLY A 66 -20.95 2.79 6.52
N THR A 67 -20.17 3.85 6.78
CA THR A 67 -20.22 5.12 6.06
C THR A 67 -18.83 5.44 5.54
N PHE A 68 -18.54 4.98 4.32
CA PHE A 68 -17.26 5.24 3.69
C PHE A 68 -17.15 6.73 3.28
N SER A 69 -15.99 7.35 3.55
CA SER A 69 -15.64 8.66 3.06
C SER A 69 -14.18 8.67 2.61
N GLU A 70 -13.92 9.26 1.44
CA GLU A 70 -12.55 9.48 0.97
C GLU A 70 -11.76 10.44 1.88
N ASP A 71 -12.46 11.31 2.63
CA ASP A 71 -11.85 12.21 3.60
C ASP A 71 -11.14 11.45 4.75
N GLY A 72 -11.50 10.19 4.97
CA GLY A 72 -10.82 9.27 5.91
C GLY A 72 -9.55 8.62 5.34
N THR A 73 -9.10 9.03 4.16
CA THR A 73 -7.91 8.48 3.49
C THR A 73 -6.81 9.53 3.40
N MET A 74 -5.67 9.26 4.03
CA MET A 74 -4.46 10.08 3.86
C MET A 74 -3.69 9.59 2.63
N LEU A 75 -3.56 10.42 1.60
CA LEU A 75 -2.66 10.21 0.48
C LEU A 75 -1.30 10.86 0.76
N LEU A 76 -0.22 10.10 0.63
CA LEU A 76 1.12 10.63 0.86
C LEU A 76 1.46 11.77 -0.12
N SER A 77 1.10 11.61 -1.40
CA SER A 77 1.32 12.64 -2.42
C SER A 77 0.57 13.94 -2.12
N GLU A 78 -0.67 13.85 -1.69
CA GLU A 78 -1.48 15.00 -1.30
C GLU A 78 -0.93 15.69 -0.05
N TRP A 79 -0.55 14.91 0.97
CA TRP A 79 0.09 15.45 2.16
C TRP A 79 1.37 16.21 1.81
N MET A 80 2.25 15.62 0.99
CA MET A 80 3.49 16.28 0.55
C MET A 80 3.21 17.54 -0.27
N ALA A 81 2.20 17.52 -1.14
CA ALA A 81 1.85 18.67 -1.98
C ALA A 81 1.34 19.88 -1.17
N HIS A 82 0.77 19.65 0.01
CA HIS A 82 0.24 20.70 0.90
C HIS A 82 1.21 21.09 2.04
N MET A 83 2.38 20.48 2.11
CA MET A 83 3.40 20.85 3.10
C MET A 83 4.25 22.01 2.60
N PRO A 84 4.72 22.92 3.50
CA PRO A 84 5.67 23.94 3.11
C PRO A 84 6.93 23.31 2.49
N PRO A 85 7.38 23.77 1.31
CA PRO A 85 8.53 23.19 0.63
C PRO A 85 9.81 23.13 1.50
N GLU A 86 10.01 24.12 2.36
CA GLU A 86 11.15 24.21 3.26
C GLU A 86 11.17 23.05 4.29
N VAL A 87 9.98 22.61 4.73
CA VAL A 87 9.83 21.46 5.63
C VAL A 87 10.23 20.18 4.91
N LEU A 88 9.73 19.97 3.69
CA LEU A 88 10.08 18.81 2.88
C LEU A 88 11.56 18.77 2.52
N GLN A 89 12.13 19.92 2.10
CA GLN A 89 13.56 20.03 1.83
C GLN A 89 14.41 19.63 3.04
N LYS A 90 14.02 20.11 4.23
CA LYS A 90 14.74 19.82 5.46
C LYS A 90 14.64 18.35 5.88
N ASN A 91 13.48 17.75 5.75
CA ASN A 91 13.23 16.37 6.21
C ASN A 91 13.73 15.31 5.22
N PHE A 92 13.60 15.56 3.93
CA PHE A 92 13.90 14.57 2.88
C PHE A 92 15.20 14.85 2.12
N GLY A 93 15.84 16.00 2.34
CA GLY A 93 17.03 16.40 1.60
C GLY A 93 16.79 16.67 0.11
N LEU A 94 15.53 16.92 -0.28
CA LEU A 94 15.15 17.13 -1.68
C LEU A 94 15.40 18.58 -2.10
N SER A 95 15.74 18.77 -3.37
CA SER A 95 15.83 20.11 -3.95
C SER A 95 14.41 20.67 -4.22
N ARG A 96 14.31 21.99 -4.40
CA ARG A 96 13.04 22.64 -4.74
C ARG A 96 12.51 22.16 -6.09
N GLU A 97 13.40 21.90 -7.03
CA GLU A 97 13.09 21.40 -8.37
C GLU A 97 12.49 19.99 -8.29
N ALA A 98 13.07 19.12 -7.44
CA ALA A 98 12.52 17.78 -7.20
C ALA A 98 11.14 17.84 -6.56
N LEU A 99 10.91 18.72 -5.60
CA LEU A 99 9.60 18.92 -4.98
C LEU A 99 8.56 19.44 -5.97
N ALA A 100 8.95 20.27 -6.94
CA ALA A 100 8.03 20.78 -7.95
C ALA A 100 7.47 19.69 -8.91
N THR A 101 8.08 18.50 -8.92
CA THR A 101 7.60 17.35 -9.71
C THR A 101 6.59 16.48 -8.97
N LEU A 102 6.33 16.73 -7.68
CA LEU A 102 5.34 15.99 -6.93
C LEU A 102 3.93 16.23 -7.50
N PRO A 103 3.12 15.18 -7.61
CA PRO A 103 1.74 15.35 -8.05
C PRO A 103 0.96 16.16 -7.01
N THR A 104 0.17 17.12 -7.49
CA THR A 104 -0.66 18.01 -6.64
C THR A 104 -2.11 17.60 -6.56
N GLY A 105 -2.50 16.54 -7.27
CA GLY A 105 -3.87 16.03 -7.28
C GLY A 105 -4.04 14.81 -6.39
N SER A 106 -5.27 14.54 -5.97
CA SER A 106 -5.64 13.34 -5.21
C SER A 106 -5.68 12.14 -6.15
N LEU A 107 -4.54 11.48 -6.32
CA LEU A 107 -4.38 10.31 -7.19
C LEU A 107 -4.44 9.03 -6.34
N TYR A 108 -5.60 8.37 -6.33
CA TYR A 108 -5.79 7.07 -5.67
C TYR A 108 -5.30 5.91 -6.52
N ILE A 109 -5.59 5.96 -7.82
CA ILE A 109 -5.22 4.93 -8.80
C ILE A 109 -4.60 5.62 -10.00
N PHE A 110 -3.47 5.13 -10.47
CA PHE A 110 -2.80 5.64 -11.66
C PHE A 110 -2.11 4.51 -12.44
N PRO A 111 -1.95 4.66 -13.75
CA PRO A 111 -1.24 3.70 -14.57
C PRO A 111 0.20 3.53 -14.08
N GLY A 112 0.65 2.29 -14.02
CA GLY A 112 2.01 1.92 -13.67
C GLY A 112 2.58 0.92 -14.68
N ILE A 113 3.84 0.58 -14.50
CA ILE A 113 4.47 -0.53 -15.22
C ILE A 113 4.50 -1.75 -14.32
N VAL A 114 4.42 -2.93 -14.92
CA VAL A 114 4.65 -4.17 -14.20
C VAL A 114 6.10 -4.16 -13.68
N PRO A 115 6.33 -4.33 -12.37
CA PRO A 115 7.68 -4.28 -11.82
C PRO A 115 8.52 -5.47 -12.31
N SER A 116 9.79 -5.23 -12.59
CA SER A 116 10.75 -6.28 -12.96
C SER A 116 11.41 -6.94 -11.74
N ASN A 117 11.35 -6.28 -10.58
CA ASN A 117 11.96 -6.77 -9.35
C ASN A 117 11.11 -7.87 -8.70
N THR A 118 11.77 -8.79 -8.03
CA THR A 118 11.11 -9.75 -7.14
C THR A 118 10.86 -9.13 -5.76
N VAL A 119 9.96 -9.74 -4.97
CA VAL A 119 9.74 -9.34 -3.57
C VAL A 119 11.05 -9.36 -2.77
N ALA A 120 11.90 -10.37 -2.97
CA ALA A 120 13.19 -10.46 -2.28
C ALA A 120 14.12 -9.29 -2.60
N GLN A 121 14.17 -8.86 -3.86
CA GLN A 121 14.95 -7.68 -4.28
C GLN A 121 14.40 -6.39 -3.69
N ASP A 122 13.08 -6.23 -3.66
CA ASP A 122 12.45 -5.06 -3.05
C ASP A 122 12.69 -5.02 -1.53
N MET A 123 12.61 -6.17 -0.85
CA MET A 123 12.91 -6.26 0.59
C MET A 123 14.37 -5.93 0.89
N GLU A 124 15.32 -6.42 0.08
CA GLU A 124 16.73 -6.07 0.21
C GLU A 124 16.97 -4.56 0.03
N ALA A 125 16.31 -3.95 -0.96
CA ALA A 125 16.47 -2.54 -1.28
C ALA A 125 16.01 -1.60 -0.15
N ILE A 126 14.99 -1.99 0.63
CA ILE A 126 14.49 -1.19 1.76
C ILE A 126 15.25 -1.46 3.07
N GLY A 127 16.25 -2.35 3.06
CA GLY A 127 17.01 -2.71 4.26
C GLY A 127 16.14 -3.39 5.33
N GLY A 128 15.04 -4.00 4.90
CA GLY A 128 14.01 -4.52 5.78
C GLY A 128 14.43 -5.80 6.49
N SER A 129 14.20 -5.84 7.79
CA SER A 129 14.04 -7.10 8.50
C SER A 129 12.62 -7.60 8.23
N VAL A 130 12.52 -8.77 7.61
CA VAL A 130 11.23 -9.40 7.28
C VAL A 130 10.50 -9.75 8.57
N ALA A 131 9.47 -8.99 8.92
CA ALA A 131 8.45 -9.52 9.81
C ALA A 131 7.62 -10.50 8.98
N HIS A 132 7.75 -11.78 9.23
CA HIS A 132 6.89 -12.80 8.62
C HIS A 132 5.51 -12.67 9.25
N TRP A 133 4.62 -11.99 8.59
CA TRP A 133 3.19 -12.13 8.83
C TRP A 133 2.75 -13.43 8.14
N HIS A 134 2.72 -14.51 8.89
CA HIS A 134 1.98 -15.67 8.46
C HIS A 134 0.49 -15.33 8.64
N SER A 135 -0.20 -15.05 7.56
CA SER A 135 -1.63 -15.24 7.52
C SER A 135 -1.90 -16.74 7.30
N GLU A 136 -1.52 -17.57 8.25
CA GLU A 136 -2.15 -18.86 8.38
C GLU A 136 -3.57 -18.60 8.87
N ILE A 137 -4.49 -18.42 7.93
CA ILE A 137 -5.88 -18.76 8.20
C ILE A 137 -5.82 -20.27 8.38
N GLU A 138 -5.72 -20.72 9.63
CA GLU A 138 -5.96 -22.12 9.98
C GLU A 138 -7.42 -22.41 9.57
N THR A 139 -7.58 -23.00 8.40
CA THR A 139 -8.87 -23.45 7.86
C THR A 139 -9.46 -24.58 8.70
N ASP A 140 -8.75 -25.06 9.72
CA ASP A 140 -9.17 -26.17 10.56
C ASP A 140 -10.17 -25.80 11.68
N GLN A 141 -10.51 -24.54 11.85
CA GLN A 141 -11.48 -24.11 12.88
C GLN A 141 -12.89 -23.78 12.33
N LEU A 142 -13.12 -23.93 11.03
CA LEU A 142 -14.47 -23.86 10.45
C LEU A 142 -15.02 -25.28 10.18
N GLY A 143 -14.69 -26.21 11.05
CA GLY A 143 -15.13 -27.59 11.01
C GLY A 143 -16.48 -27.80 11.68
N SER A 144 -17.31 -28.56 11.01
CA SER A 144 -18.50 -29.36 11.41
C SER A 144 -19.64 -28.63 12.05
#